data_d0c21cd751187aed3e74b65e2d5d5ede
#
_entry.id   d0c21cd751187aed3e74b65e2d5d5ede
#
_cell.length_a   1.000
_cell.length_b   1.000
_cell.length_c   1.000
_cell.angle_alpha   90.00
_cell.angle_beta   90.00
_cell.angle_gamma   90.00
#
_symmetry.space_group_name_H-M   'P 1'
#
loop_
_entity.id
_entity.type
_entity.pdbx_description
1 polymer ?
#
loop_
_entity_poly.entity_id
_entity_poly.type
_entity_poly.pdbx_seq_one_letter_code
_entity_poly.pdbx_strand_id
1 'polypeptide(L)'
;MRPAGFWPGFVLGVPYFSYIFWWFWSVYPLVSKGTDNNLSFLIILLPFVVTVTGMSFFWGIFGYFAHDIQRKTRRAFLPLFCAGIFVLVEYIRTWFFGILWAGQGSLLGAHWTLGNPAYLFADIGPVRQSASYWGIYGIDFFIVFVGSALFMLARPRNWGSKKIPSLEILSAVAILVFLN
;
A
#
# COMPACT_ATOMS: atom_id res chain seq x y z
N MET A 1 -10.30 -18.95 12.94
CA MET A 1 -10.61 -17.48 12.89
C MET A 1 -10.56 -17.06 11.43
N ARG A 2 -11.62 -16.49 10.85
CA ARG A 2 -11.57 -15.98 9.47
C ARG A 2 -10.78 -14.65 9.48
N PRO A 3 -9.80 -14.45 8.59
CA PRO A 3 -9.02 -13.21 8.49
C PRO A 3 -9.87 -12.09 7.87
N ALA A 4 -10.89 -11.64 8.60
CA ALA A 4 -11.95 -10.78 8.07
C ALA A 4 -11.48 -9.42 7.52
N GLY A 5 -10.29 -8.97 7.89
CA GLY A 5 -9.70 -7.72 7.39
C GLY A 5 -8.63 -7.90 6.30
N PHE A 6 -8.07 -9.12 6.18
CA PHE A 6 -6.97 -9.38 5.25
C PHE A 6 -7.40 -9.23 3.77
N TRP A 7 -8.45 -9.94 3.39
CA TRP A 7 -8.86 -9.99 1.98
C TRP A 7 -9.20 -8.61 1.38
N PRO A 8 -9.94 -7.74 2.05
CA PRO A 8 -10.17 -6.40 1.53
C PRO A 8 -8.88 -5.60 1.31
N GLY A 9 -7.92 -5.66 2.24
CA GLY A 9 -6.63 -5.00 2.08
C GLY A 9 -5.84 -5.57 0.89
N PHE A 10 -5.79 -6.89 0.78
CA PHE A 10 -5.13 -7.56 -0.33
C PHE A 10 -5.75 -7.20 -1.69
N VAL A 11 -7.08 -7.31 -1.81
CA VAL A 11 -7.80 -7.02 -3.06
C VAL A 11 -7.62 -5.57 -3.51
N LEU A 12 -7.50 -4.61 -2.58
CA LEU A 12 -7.22 -3.22 -2.92
C LEU A 12 -5.74 -2.98 -3.27
N GLY A 13 -4.85 -3.72 -2.64
CA GLY A 13 -3.43 -3.67 -2.99
C GLY A 13 -3.16 -4.10 -4.43
N VAL A 14 -3.89 -5.11 -4.94
CA VAL A 14 -3.66 -5.64 -6.29
C VAL A 14 -3.76 -4.58 -7.39
N PRO A 15 -4.86 -3.83 -7.57
CA PRO A 15 -4.93 -2.80 -8.61
C PRO A 15 -3.94 -1.66 -8.37
N TYR A 16 -3.73 -1.26 -7.11
CA TYR A 16 -2.78 -0.21 -6.76
C TYR A 16 -1.35 -0.58 -7.18
N PHE A 17 -0.85 -1.73 -6.76
CA PHE A 17 0.49 -2.16 -7.11
C PHE A 17 0.61 -2.57 -8.58
N SER A 18 -0.46 -3.08 -9.21
CA SER A 18 -0.46 -3.30 -10.66
C SER A 18 -0.24 -2.00 -11.43
N TYR A 19 -0.84 -0.91 -11.00
CA TYR A 19 -0.62 0.40 -11.60
C TYR A 19 0.81 0.90 -11.35
N ILE A 20 1.30 0.83 -10.12
CA ILE A 20 2.66 1.29 -9.75
C ILE A 20 3.74 0.51 -10.53
N PHE A 21 3.58 -0.81 -10.70
CA PHE A 21 4.54 -1.67 -11.39
C PHE A 21 4.24 -1.88 -12.87
N TRP A 22 3.29 -1.13 -13.44
CA TRP A 22 2.95 -1.23 -14.85
C TRP A 22 4.15 -1.02 -15.79
N TRP A 23 5.13 -0.25 -15.36
CA TRP A 23 6.36 -0.01 -16.10
C TRP A 23 7.17 -1.28 -16.39
N PHE A 24 6.95 -2.41 -15.71
CA PHE A 24 7.57 -3.70 -16.06
C PHE A 24 7.30 -4.07 -17.52
N TRP A 25 6.15 -3.68 -18.05
CA TRP A 25 5.76 -3.94 -19.43
C TRP A 25 6.46 -3.04 -20.45
N SER A 26 7.14 -1.99 -20.04
CA SER A 26 7.90 -1.11 -20.94
C SER A 26 9.10 -1.79 -21.57
N VAL A 27 9.59 -2.89 -21.00
CA VAL A 27 10.70 -3.68 -21.53
C VAL A 27 10.25 -4.79 -22.49
N TYR A 28 8.95 -4.96 -22.69
CA TYR A 28 8.39 -5.93 -23.65
C TYR A 28 8.36 -5.35 -25.08
N PRO A 29 8.71 -6.14 -26.09
CA PRO A 29 9.30 -7.50 -26.06
C PRO A 29 10.83 -7.48 -25.87
N LEU A 30 11.39 -8.51 -25.23
CA LEU A 30 12.84 -8.67 -25.00
C LEU A 30 13.59 -9.11 -26.26
N VAL A 31 13.21 -8.57 -27.42
CA VAL A 31 13.71 -9.00 -28.73
C VAL A 31 15.23 -8.78 -28.89
N SER A 32 15.78 -7.76 -28.23
CA SER A 32 17.21 -7.43 -28.25
C SER A 32 18.11 -8.56 -27.73
N LYS A 33 17.54 -9.58 -27.07
CA LYS A 33 18.26 -10.74 -26.52
C LYS A 33 17.96 -12.03 -27.28
N GLY A 34 17.34 -11.96 -28.47
CA GLY A 34 17.00 -13.15 -29.29
C GLY A 34 15.93 -14.05 -28.66
N THR A 35 15.13 -13.48 -27.75
CA THR A 35 14.11 -14.21 -27.01
C THR A 35 12.80 -14.24 -27.79
N ASP A 36 12.15 -15.41 -27.87
CA ASP A 36 10.83 -15.53 -28.46
C ASP A 36 9.78 -14.70 -27.68
N ASN A 37 8.76 -14.21 -28.40
CA ASN A 37 7.72 -13.35 -27.83
C ASN A 37 7.00 -14.00 -26.63
N ASN A 38 6.71 -15.31 -26.73
CA ASN A 38 6.03 -16.03 -25.64
C ASN A 38 6.92 -16.13 -24.40
N LEU A 39 8.21 -16.40 -24.59
CA LEU A 39 9.16 -16.46 -23.49
C LEU A 39 9.38 -15.07 -22.88
N SER A 40 9.47 -14.02 -23.71
CA SER A 40 9.55 -12.62 -23.26
C SER A 40 8.36 -12.24 -22.36
N PHE A 41 7.14 -12.63 -22.77
CA PHE A 41 5.93 -12.41 -21.99
C PHE A 41 6.01 -13.07 -20.61
N LEU A 42 6.40 -14.34 -20.55
CA LEU A 42 6.50 -15.07 -19.27
C LEU A 42 7.59 -14.50 -18.34
N ILE A 43 8.74 -14.10 -18.92
CA ILE A 43 9.85 -13.48 -18.17
C ILE A 43 9.40 -12.17 -17.50
N ILE A 44 8.50 -11.42 -18.11
CA ILE A 44 7.99 -10.16 -17.55
C ILE A 44 6.80 -10.43 -16.61
N LEU A 45 5.88 -11.30 -17.01
CA LEU A 45 4.67 -11.60 -16.26
C LEU A 45 4.99 -12.17 -14.88
N LEU A 46 5.93 -13.11 -14.79
CA LEU A 46 6.22 -13.78 -13.52
C LEU A 46 6.75 -12.82 -12.45
N PRO A 47 7.80 -12.00 -12.69
CA PRO A 47 8.23 -11.00 -11.74
C PRO A 47 7.14 -9.97 -11.42
N PHE A 48 6.35 -9.56 -12.41
CA PHE A 48 5.24 -8.63 -12.20
C PHE A 48 4.21 -9.21 -11.22
N VAL A 49 3.74 -10.44 -11.46
CA VAL A 49 2.76 -11.11 -10.59
C VAL A 49 3.31 -11.32 -9.18
N VAL A 50 4.56 -11.80 -9.06
CA VAL A 50 5.22 -12.01 -7.76
C VAL A 50 5.33 -10.70 -6.99
N THR A 51 5.74 -9.61 -7.65
CA THR A 51 5.88 -8.30 -7.02
C THR A 51 4.53 -7.76 -6.59
N VAL A 52 3.55 -7.72 -7.48
CA VAL A 52 2.19 -7.20 -7.17
C VAL A 52 1.56 -8.00 -6.03
N THR A 53 1.63 -9.33 -6.08
CA THR A 53 1.07 -10.20 -5.05
C THR A 53 1.78 -10.01 -3.71
N GLY A 54 3.11 -9.99 -3.71
CA GLY A 54 3.91 -9.78 -2.51
C GLY A 54 3.65 -8.42 -1.85
N MET A 55 3.55 -7.35 -2.65
CA MET A 55 3.23 -6.01 -2.13
C MET A 55 1.81 -5.93 -1.58
N SER A 56 0.83 -6.51 -2.30
CA SER A 56 -0.56 -6.55 -1.88
C SER A 56 -0.77 -7.35 -0.60
N PHE A 57 0.07 -8.35 -0.35
CA PHE A 57 0.06 -9.14 0.88
C PHE A 57 0.26 -8.25 2.13
N PHE A 58 1.15 -7.26 2.07
CA PHE A 58 1.36 -6.32 3.17
C PHE A 58 0.14 -5.44 3.43
N TRP A 59 -0.57 -5.02 2.40
CA TRP A 59 -1.85 -4.32 2.58
C TRP A 59 -2.93 -5.24 3.18
N GLY A 60 -2.89 -6.53 2.85
CA GLY A 60 -3.69 -7.55 3.53
C GLY A 60 -3.36 -7.63 5.03
N ILE A 61 -2.09 -7.64 5.40
CA ILE A 61 -1.62 -7.62 6.79
C ILE A 61 -2.12 -6.37 7.51
N PHE A 62 -1.96 -5.20 6.89
CA PHE A 62 -2.51 -3.96 7.44
C PHE A 62 -4.02 -4.05 7.67
N GLY A 63 -4.79 -4.52 6.68
CA GLY A 63 -6.24 -4.70 6.80
C GLY A 63 -6.63 -5.66 7.94
N TYR A 64 -5.87 -6.74 8.15
CA TYR A 64 -6.07 -7.65 9.26
C TYR A 64 -5.90 -6.95 10.62
N PHE A 65 -4.79 -6.24 10.83
CA PHE A 65 -4.54 -5.51 12.08
C PHE A 65 -5.50 -4.35 12.29
N ALA A 66 -5.82 -3.58 11.24
CA ALA A 66 -6.79 -2.50 11.31
C ALA A 66 -8.18 -3.00 11.75
N HIS A 67 -8.60 -4.17 11.24
CA HIS A 67 -9.84 -4.80 11.65
C HIS A 67 -9.83 -5.24 13.13
N ASP A 68 -8.74 -5.84 13.60
CA ASP A 68 -8.60 -6.29 15.00
C ASP A 68 -8.57 -5.11 15.98
N ILE A 69 -7.84 -4.04 15.64
CA ILE A 69 -7.74 -2.83 16.45
C ILE A 69 -9.07 -2.11 16.58
N GLN A 70 -9.86 -2.02 15.50
CA GLN A 70 -11.19 -1.42 15.55
C GLN A 70 -12.09 -2.06 16.60
N ARG A 71 -11.88 -3.32 16.91
CA ARG A 71 -12.66 -4.07 17.90
C ARG A 71 -12.19 -3.89 19.34
N LYS A 72 -10.90 -3.55 19.52
CA LYS A 72 -10.23 -3.53 20.83
C LYS A 72 -9.95 -2.13 21.35
N THR A 73 -9.88 -1.15 20.45
CA THR A 73 -9.42 0.21 20.77
C THR A 73 -10.59 1.18 20.91
N ARG A 74 -10.47 2.11 21.85
CA ARG A 74 -11.41 3.23 21.96
C ARG A 74 -11.43 4.03 20.67
N ARG A 75 -12.62 4.42 20.23
CA ARG A 75 -12.83 5.13 18.95
C ARG A 75 -11.89 6.32 18.76
N ALA A 76 -11.65 7.11 19.81
CA ALA A 76 -10.79 8.31 19.73
C ALA A 76 -9.34 8.03 19.33
N PHE A 77 -8.80 6.86 19.67
CA PHE A 77 -7.41 6.50 19.39
C PHE A 77 -7.25 5.68 18.10
N LEU A 78 -8.35 5.30 17.48
CA LEU A 78 -8.34 4.43 16.30
C LEU A 78 -7.51 5.01 15.12
N PRO A 79 -7.64 6.31 14.74
CA PRO A 79 -6.82 6.88 13.67
C PRO A 79 -5.32 6.79 13.94
N LEU A 80 -4.93 7.05 15.19
CA LEU A 80 -3.53 7.00 15.60
C LEU A 80 -2.95 5.59 15.45
N PHE A 81 -3.67 4.59 15.94
CA PHE A 81 -3.22 3.20 15.83
C PHE A 81 -3.23 2.68 14.40
N CYS A 82 -4.24 3.02 13.60
CA CYS A 82 -4.28 2.64 12.19
C CYS A 82 -3.10 3.25 11.43
N ALA A 83 -2.81 4.54 11.62
CA ALA A 83 -1.69 5.21 10.99
C ALA A 83 -0.34 4.62 11.41
N GLY A 84 -0.14 4.37 12.72
CA GLY A 84 1.08 3.77 13.23
C GLY A 84 1.34 2.38 12.67
N ILE A 85 0.30 1.52 12.60
CA ILE A 85 0.44 0.17 12.02
C ILE A 85 0.66 0.23 10.53
N PHE A 86 -0.01 1.15 9.82
CA PHE A 86 0.22 1.31 8.39
C PHE A 86 1.69 1.61 8.11
N VAL A 87 2.27 2.59 8.80
CA VAL A 87 3.68 2.96 8.65
C VAL A 87 4.61 1.79 8.97
N LEU A 88 4.33 1.03 10.03
CA LEU A 88 5.13 -0.14 10.38
C LEU A 88 5.08 -1.21 9.28
N VAL A 89 3.90 -1.49 8.75
CA VAL A 89 3.71 -2.45 7.65
C VAL A 89 4.40 -1.96 6.37
N GLU A 90 4.29 -0.67 6.04
CA GLU A 90 4.97 -0.07 4.89
C GLU A 90 6.49 -0.13 5.04
N TYR A 91 7.01 0.15 6.24
CA TYR A 91 8.44 0.03 6.51
C TYR A 91 8.96 -1.39 6.26
N ILE A 92 8.26 -2.41 6.78
CA ILE A 92 8.62 -3.82 6.56
C ILE A 92 8.50 -4.19 5.06
N ARG A 93 7.45 -3.70 4.38
CA ARG A 93 7.23 -3.92 2.95
C ARG A 93 8.40 -3.39 2.11
N THR A 94 8.90 -2.20 2.43
CA THR A 94 10.00 -1.58 1.67
C THR A 94 11.30 -2.37 1.79
N TRP A 95 11.58 -2.96 2.95
CA TRP A 95 12.69 -3.88 3.11
C TRP A 95 12.48 -5.19 2.34
N PHE A 96 11.28 -5.77 2.43
CA PHE A 96 10.94 -6.97 1.68
C PHE A 96 11.13 -6.77 0.18
N PHE A 97 10.66 -5.66 -0.36
CA PHE A 97 10.83 -5.33 -1.77
C PHE A 97 12.31 -5.20 -2.15
N GLY A 98 13.08 -4.47 -1.35
CA GLY A 98 14.51 -4.31 -1.57
C GLY A 98 15.27 -5.64 -1.57
N ILE A 99 14.93 -6.55 -0.65
CA ILE A 99 15.54 -7.90 -0.58
C ILE A 99 15.11 -8.75 -1.78
N LEU A 100 13.84 -8.70 -2.18
CA LEU A 100 13.31 -9.47 -3.32
C LEU A 100 14.05 -9.14 -4.63
N TRP A 101 14.42 -7.88 -4.79
CA TRP A 101 15.10 -7.39 -5.98
C TRP A 101 16.61 -7.14 -5.79
N ALA A 102 17.15 -7.51 -4.65
CA ALA A 102 18.59 -7.45 -4.40
C ALA A 102 19.32 -8.46 -5.30
N GLY A 103 20.26 -7.97 -6.09
CA GLY A 103 21.08 -8.79 -6.97
C GLY A 103 22.54 -8.33 -6.95
N GLN A 104 23.46 -9.17 -7.42
CA GLN A 104 24.86 -8.77 -7.60
C GLN A 104 24.93 -7.57 -8.57
N GLY A 105 25.56 -6.50 -8.14
CA GLY A 105 25.68 -5.25 -8.93
C GLY A 105 24.42 -4.38 -8.92
N SER A 106 23.42 -4.68 -8.08
CA SER A 106 22.27 -3.81 -7.89
C SER A 106 22.71 -2.46 -7.35
N LEU A 107 22.39 -1.38 -8.05
CA LEU A 107 22.59 0.00 -7.59
C LEU A 107 21.54 0.41 -6.55
N LEU A 108 20.53 -0.42 -6.36
CA LEU A 108 19.41 -0.20 -5.46
C LEU A 108 19.75 -0.77 -4.09
N GLY A 109 19.62 0.07 -3.07
CA GLY A 109 19.79 -0.36 -1.69
C GLY A 109 18.71 -1.37 -1.25
N ALA A 110 18.93 -1.99 -0.10
CA ALA A 110 17.99 -2.97 0.46
C ALA A 110 16.65 -2.37 0.93
N HIS A 111 16.54 -1.05 0.97
CA HIS A 111 15.36 -0.34 1.45
C HIS A 111 14.77 0.54 0.32
N TRP A 112 13.63 0.13 -0.20
CA TRP A 112 12.98 0.77 -1.34
C TRP A 112 11.56 1.21 -1.03
N THR A 113 11.35 2.51 -1.04
CA THR A 113 10.05 3.12 -0.70
C THR A 113 9.08 3.18 -1.88
N LEU A 114 9.41 2.58 -3.02
CA LEU A 114 8.54 2.56 -4.18
C LEU A 114 7.15 2.00 -3.83
N GLY A 115 6.11 2.73 -4.24
CA GLY A 115 4.73 2.37 -3.96
C GLY A 115 4.21 2.85 -2.59
N ASN A 116 4.96 3.69 -1.85
CA ASN A 116 4.38 4.37 -0.69
C ASN A 116 3.34 5.40 -1.14
N PRO A 117 2.15 5.46 -0.50
CA PRO A 117 1.09 6.41 -0.85
C PRO A 117 1.52 7.88 -0.80
N ALA A 118 2.52 8.21 0.00
CA ALA A 118 3.07 9.57 0.07
C ALA A 118 3.52 10.13 -1.29
N TYR A 119 3.96 9.28 -2.23
CA TYR A 119 4.38 9.72 -3.56
C TYR A 119 3.25 10.29 -4.40
N LEU A 120 2.00 9.90 -4.15
CA LEU A 120 0.84 10.46 -4.83
C LEU A 120 0.64 11.96 -4.55
N PHE A 121 1.24 12.45 -3.49
CA PHE A 121 1.17 13.84 -3.05
C PHE A 121 2.48 14.62 -3.29
N ALA A 122 3.43 14.03 -4.02
CA ALA A 122 4.75 14.62 -4.24
C ALA A 122 4.70 15.95 -5.02
N ASP A 123 3.70 16.14 -5.87
CA ASP A 123 3.50 17.36 -6.65
C ASP A 123 2.89 18.50 -5.82
N ILE A 124 2.36 18.22 -4.64
CA ILE A 124 1.82 19.24 -3.74
C ILE A 124 2.97 19.88 -2.96
N GLY A 125 3.32 21.13 -3.30
CA GLY A 125 4.46 21.85 -2.72
C GLY A 125 4.57 21.78 -1.20
N PRO A 126 3.53 22.10 -0.42
CA PRO A 126 3.56 22.00 1.05
C PRO A 126 3.81 20.58 1.58
N VAL A 127 3.26 19.56 0.93
CA VAL A 127 3.48 18.15 1.31
C VAL A 127 4.92 17.75 1.04
N ARG A 128 5.45 18.10 -0.12
CA ARG A 128 6.86 17.86 -0.46
C ARG A 128 7.83 18.54 0.50
N GLN A 129 7.53 19.77 0.93
CA GLN A 129 8.34 20.47 1.93
C GLN A 129 8.25 19.81 3.30
N SER A 130 7.07 19.32 3.71
CA SER A 130 6.92 18.62 4.98
C SER A 130 7.69 17.28 5.00
N ALA A 131 7.95 16.67 3.84
CA ALA A 131 8.77 15.47 3.74
C ALA A 131 10.22 15.67 4.24
N SER A 132 10.74 16.89 4.19
CA SER A 132 12.07 17.20 4.73
C SER A 132 12.15 17.08 6.26
N TYR A 133 11.03 17.24 6.96
CA TYR A 133 10.93 17.12 8.42
C TYR A 133 10.50 15.74 8.90
N TRP A 134 9.52 15.16 8.23
CA TRP A 134 8.83 13.93 8.68
C TRP A 134 9.22 12.69 7.87
N GLY A 135 9.95 12.87 6.77
CA GLY A 135 10.25 11.81 5.82
C GLY A 135 8.99 11.27 5.13
N ILE A 136 9.17 10.29 4.25
CA ILE A 136 8.08 9.67 3.50
C ILE A 136 7.08 8.95 4.43
N TYR A 137 7.57 8.30 5.48
CA TYR A 137 6.73 7.58 6.44
C TYR A 137 5.88 8.49 7.31
N GLY A 138 6.37 9.70 7.60
CA GLY A 138 5.57 10.71 8.29
C GLY A 138 4.40 11.19 7.45
N ILE A 139 4.60 11.33 6.14
CA ILE A 139 3.52 11.68 5.20
C ILE A 139 2.51 10.54 5.11
N ASP A 140 2.97 9.28 4.94
CA ASP A 140 2.10 8.11 4.97
C ASP A 140 1.26 8.04 6.26
N PHE A 141 1.89 8.35 7.40
CA PHE A 141 1.18 8.42 8.68
C PHE A 141 0.05 9.43 8.63
N PHE A 142 0.32 10.66 8.18
CA PHE A 142 -0.70 11.72 8.12
C PHE A 142 -1.82 11.40 7.15
N ILE A 143 -1.53 10.80 5.99
CA ILE A 143 -2.53 10.36 5.02
C ILE A 143 -3.52 9.38 5.67
N VAL A 144 -2.99 8.34 6.32
CA VAL A 144 -3.83 7.31 6.95
C VAL A 144 -4.53 7.83 8.20
N PHE A 145 -3.87 8.70 8.97
CA PHE A 145 -4.47 9.33 10.14
C PHE A 145 -5.68 10.19 9.75
N VAL A 146 -5.51 11.09 8.78
CA VAL A 146 -6.58 11.97 8.30
C VAL A 146 -7.70 11.14 7.65
N GLY A 147 -7.37 10.20 6.77
CA GLY A 147 -8.35 9.31 6.14
C GLY A 147 -9.17 8.52 7.16
N SER A 148 -8.52 7.96 8.18
CA SER A 148 -9.19 7.23 9.25
C SER A 148 -10.07 8.14 10.12
N ALA A 149 -9.61 9.36 10.40
CA ALA A 149 -10.36 10.35 11.18
C ALA A 149 -11.60 10.81 10.41
N LEU A 150 -11.47 11.14 9.14
CA LEU A 150 -12.59 11.52 8.27
C LEU A 150 -13.62 10.40 8.15
N PHE A 151 -13.17 9.17 7.96
CA PHE A 151 -14.05 7.99 7.97
C PHE A 151 -14.84 7.89 9.28
N MET A 152 -14.18 8.09 10.41
CA MET A 152 -14.85 8.06 11.72
C MET A 152 -15.87 9.17 11.92
N LEU A 153 -15.61 10.37 11.37
CA LEU A 153 -16.54 11.52 11.43
C LEU A 153 -17.76 11.27 10.53
N ALA A 154 -17.54 10.72 9.34
CA ALA A 154 -18.62 10.40 8.40
C ALA A 154 -19.52 9.25 8.88
N ARG A 155 -19.04 8.43 9.83
CA ARG A 155 -19.77 7.27 10.33
C ARG A 155 -20.75 7.63 11.44
N PRO A 156 -22.07 7.35 11.29
CA PRO A 156 -23.06 7.62 12.35
C PRO A 156 -22.73 6.88 13.65
N ARG A 157 -22.92 7.55 14.78
CA ARG A 157 -22.67 7.02 16.14
C ARG A 157 -23.50 5.75 16.46
N ASN A 158 -24.63 5.58 15.80
CA ASN A 158 -25.59 4.49 16.03
C ASN A 158 -25.32 3.24 15.20
N TRP A 159 -24.24 3.19 14.46
CA TRP A 159 -23.84 1.99 13.71
C TRP A 159 -23.21 0.93 14.62
N GLY A 160 -23.88 0.68 15.75
CA GLY A 160 -23.50 -0.38 16.69
C GLY A 160 -23.51 -1.74 16.00
N SER A 161 -22.47 -2.51 16.21
CA SER A 161 -22.32 -3.95 16.00
C SER A 161 -22.52 -4.56 14.60
N LYS A 162 -23.02 -3.86 13.58
CA LYS A 162 -23.00 -4.40 12.23
C LYS A 162 -21.57 -4.37 11.69
N LYS A 163 -21.07 -5.56 11.32
CA LYS A 163 -19.74 -5.78 10.74
C LYS A 163 -19.46 -4.72 9.69
N ILE A 164 -18.46 -3.89 9.96
CA ILE A 164 -17.98 -2.92 8.98
C ILE A 164 -17.39 -3.74 7.84
N PRO A 165 -17.83 -3.60 6.61
CA PRO A 165 -17.01 -4.07 5.53
C PRO A 165 -15.73 -3.23 5.57
N SER A 166 -14.60 -3.90 5.76
CA SER A 166 -13.25 -3.34 5.68
C SER A 166 -13.00 -2.59 4.35
N LEU A 167 -13.87 -2.81 3.37
CA LEU A 167 -13.95 -2.09 2.11
C LEU A 167 -14.15 -0.57 2.28
N GLU A 168 -14.88 -0.11 3.29
CA GLU A 168 -15.22 1.31 3.42
C GLU A 168 -14.07 2.16 3.94
N ILE A 169 -13.20 1.62 4.79
CA ILE A 169 -12.00 2.35 5.25
C ILE A 169 -11.01 2.47 4.08
N LEU A 170 -10.87 1.39 3.34
CA LEU A 170 -9.97 1.33 2.20
C LEU A 170 -10.53 2.12 1.01
N SER A 171 -11.85 2.18 0.83
CA SER A 171 -12.46 3.06 -0.18
C SER A 171 -12.26 4.54 0.16
N ALA A 172 -12.29 4.94 1.44
CA ALA A 172 -11.99 6.32 1.82
C ALA A 172 -10.52 6.68 1.55
N VAL A 173 -9.59 5.76 1.81
CA VAL A 173 -8.17 5.93 1.44
C VAL A 173 -8.00 5.88 -0.08
N ALA A 174 -8.66 4.95 -0.77
CA ALA A 174 -8.63 4.86 -2.23
C ALA A 174 -9.26 6.10 -2.90
N ILE A 175 -10.36 6.62 -2.39
CA ILE A 175 -11.00 7.86 -2.90
C ILE A 175 -10.06 9.05 -2.74
N LEU A 176 -9.35 9.19 -1.61
CA LEU A 176 -8.32 10.21 -1.43
C LEU A 176 -7.13 10.04 -2.39
N VAL A 177 -6.84 8.82 -2.79
CA VAL A 177 -5.75 8.46 -3.71
C VAL A 177 -6.14 8.64 -5.17
N PHE A 178 -7.41 8.46 -5.54
CA PHE A 178 -7.88 8.53 -6.94
C PHE A 178 -8.57 9.85 -7.31
N LEU A 179 -8.77 10.78 -6.36
CA LEU A 179 -9.35 12.11 -6.64
C LEU A 179 -8.28 13.19 -6.94
N ASN A 180 -7.02 12.82 -7.05
CA ASN A 180 -5.92 13.62 -7.57
C ASN A 180 -5.38 13.01 -8.86
#